data_643ed711a8d6d788d922ce6fdc283520
#
_entry.id   643ed711a8d6d788d922ce6fdc283520
#
_cell.length_a   1.000
_cell.length_b   1.000
_cell.length_c   1.000
_cell.angle_alpha   90.00
_cell.angle_beta   90.00
_cell.angle_gamma   90.00
#
_symmetry.space_group_name_H-M   'P 1'
#
loop_
_entity.id
_entity.type
_entity.pdbx_description
1 polymer ?
#
loop_
_entity_poly.entity_id
_entity_poly.type
_entity_poly.pdbx_seq_one_letter_code
_entity_poly.pdbx_strand_id
1 'polypeptide(L)'
;MVQLTEKIKSIPGELALEQSLSSGAISQVFLCTFNNTKAVIRIDCSAASMLSIDRSSEVKILNRVKHLELAPEVLYQNKSNGILIWEFIPGEHPLFNPDKKDYCLQSLGRELSLIHNTPIPSNCSDVFSNAMDLYGNLLKKTSHELVYKKAVSLFKDLCCDDRKKVLSHNDLNPGNLLWNKKFYFLDWEYAGLNHPCFDIASLVNAYKLDPAQVHELSIGYGGDQELFVIERLNDWIEFIHSLNEIWKISVNVILEELPAESD
;
A
#
# COMPACT_ATOMS: atom_id res chain seq x y z
N MET A 1 25.79 2.14 -4.31
CA MET A 1 26.11 3.40 -3.57
C MET A 1 26.18 4.65 -4.45
N VAL A 2 26.82 4.63 -5.60
CA VAL A 2 26.97 5.81 -6.50
C VAL A 2 25.61 6.36 -6.93
N GLN A 3 24.68 5.51 -7.36
CA GLN A 3 23.35 5.90 -7.83
C GLN A 3 22.49 6.57 -6.75
N LEU A 4 22.53 6.09 -5.50
CA LEU A 4 21.83 6.69 -4.36
C LEU A 4 22.36 8.10 -4.07
N THR A 5 23.69 8.26 -4.07
CA THR A 5 24.33 9.55 -3.81
C THR A 5 23.98 10.58 -4.89
N GLU A 6 23.91 10.17 -6.15
CA GLU A 6 23.51 11.07 -7.24
C GLU A 6 22.05 11.48 -7.16
N LYS A 7 21.15 10.53 -6.84
CA LYS A 7 19.73 10.84 -6.62
C LYS A 7 19.56 11.85 -5.48
N ILE A 8 20.24 11.66 -4.36
CA ILE A 8 20.19 12.57 -3.21
C ILE A 8 20.69 13.96 -3.58
N LYS A 9 21.80 14.07 -4.32
CA LYS A 9 22.34 15.36 -4.78
C LYS A 9 21.39 16.14 -5.72
N SER A 10 20.46 15.44 -6.36
CA SER A 10 19.47 16.07 -7.25
C SER A 10 18.30 16.72 -6.51
N ILE A 11 18.20 16.53 -5.20
CA ILE A 11 17.10 17.08 -4.38
C ILE A 11 17.40 18.56 -4.08
N PRO A 12 16.52 19.49 -4.43
CA PRO A 12 16.71 20.90 -4.10
C PRO A 12 16.51 21.13 -2.60
N GLY A 13 17.31 21.99 -2.01
CA GLY A 13 17.26 22.33 -0.59
C GLY A 13 18.21 21.48 0.27
N GLU A 14 18.04 21.60 1.57
CA GLU A 14 18.88 20.92 2.56
C GLU A 14 18.27 19.57 2.94
N LEU A 15 19.02 18.49 2.73
CA LEU A 15 18.64 17.13 3.13
C LEU A 15 19.74 16.51 3.98
N ALA A 16 19.39 16.04 5.17
CA ALA A 16 20.24 15.22 6.03
C ALA A 16 19.55 13.89 6.32
N LEU A 17 20.15 12.79 5.87
CA LEU A 17 19.70 11.44 6.21
C LEU A 17 20.10 11.11 7.66
N GLU A 18 19.17 10.53 8.42
CA GLU A 18 19.39 10.21 9.84
C GLU A 18 19.47 8.70 10.08
N GLN A 19 18.42 7.96 9.70
CA GLN A 19 18.29 6.53 10.00
C GLN A 19 17.63 5.81 8.84
N SER A 20 18.15 4.62 8.48
CA SER A 20 17.44 3.71 7.58
C SER A 20 16.24 3.11 8.30
N LEU A 21 15.04 3.28 7.73
CA LEU A 21 13.80 2.70 8.24
C LEU A 21 13.49 1.37 7.56
N SER A 22 13.72 1.29 6.25
CA SER A 22 13.64 0.04 5.49
C SER A 22 14.61 0.04 4.31
N SER A 23 15.01 -1.16 3.89
CA SER A 23 15.82 -1.37 2.70
C SER A 23 15.27 -2.61 2.00
N GLY A 24 14.46 -2.40 0.98
CA GLY A 24 13.84 -3.45 0.18
C GLY A 24 14.41 -3.53 -1.24
N ALA A 25 13.95 -4.53 -1.99
CA ALA A 25 14.33 -4.71 -3.39
C ALA A 25 13.85 -3.57 -4.30
N ILE A 26 12.76 -2.89 -3.89
CA ILE A 26 12.06 -1.88 -4.70
C ILE A 26 12.47 -0.48 -4.31
N SER A 27 12.66 -0.22 -3.01
CA SER A 27 12.95 1.11 -2.48
C SER A 27 13.75 1.05 -1.20
N GLN A 28 14.40 2.17 -0.89
CA GLN A 28 15.05 2.43 0.39
C GLN A 28 14.32 3.60 1.06
N VAL A 29 14.04 3.48 2.35
CA VAL A 29 13.31 4.49 3.13
C VAL A 29 14.18 4.94 4.30
N PHE A 30 14.29 6.26 4.46
CA PHE A 30 15.09 6.86 5.53
C PHE A 30 14.29 7.91 6.28
N LEU A 31 14.53 7.98 7.59
CA LEU A 31 14.23 9.15 8.37
C LEU A 31 15.25 10.24 8.00
N CYS A 32 14.78 11.46 7.83
CA CYS A 32 15.64 12.58 7.42
C CYS A 32 15.14 13.91 7.98
N THR A 33 16.00 14.92 7.89
CA THR A 33 15.61 16.32 8.00
C THR A 33 15.66 16.93 6.60
N PHE A 34 14.54 17.49 6.16
CA PHE A 34 14.41 18.20 4.88
C PHE A 34 13.98 19.64 5.11
N ASN A 35 14.79 20.61 4.71
CA ASN A 35 14.56 22.05 4.93
C ASN A 35 14.14 22.39 6.38
N ASN A 36 14.89 21.89 7.35
CA ASN A 36 14.64 21.99 8.80
C ASN A 36 13.34 21.33 9.30
N THR A 37 12.70 20.49 8.47
CA THR A 37 11.50 19.73 8.87
C THR A 37 11.83 18.26 8.98
N LYS A 38 11.40 17.60 10.06
CA LYS A 38 11.54 16.14 10.20
C LYS A 38 10.66 15.44 9.19
N ALA A 39 11.25 14.55 8.40
CA ALA A 39 10.62 13.98 7.22
C ALA A 39 11.03 12.51 7.04
N VAL A 40 10.35 11.84 6.13
CA VAL A 40 10.72 10.52 5.61
C VAL A 40 10.95 10.64 4.11
N ILE A 41 12.03 10.04 3.62
CA ILE A 41 12.34 9.97 2.20
C ILE A 41 12.32 8.52 1.74
N ARG A 42 11.64 8.27 0.61
CA ARG A 42 11.74 7.02 -0.15
C ARG A 42 12.47 7.28 -1.46
N ILE A 43 13.41 6.40 -1.76
CA ILE A 43 14.21 6.43 -2.98
C ILE A 43 14.07 5.07 -3.66
N ASP A 44 13.50 5.06 -4.86
CA ASP A 44 13.26 3.85 -5.63
C ASP A 44 14.57 3.22 -6.12
N CYS A 45 14.65 1.90 -6.06
CA CYS A 45 15.66 1.08 -6.71
C CYS A 45 15.29 0.83 -8.19
N SER A 46 16.21 0.27 -8.96
CA SER A 46 16.00 -0.01 -10.40
C SER A 46 14.80 -0.91 -10.66
N ALA A 47 14.55 -1.89 -9.77
CA ALA A 47 13.43 -2.82 -9.87
C ALA A 47 12.05 -2.15 -9.82
N ALA A 48 11.91 -0.99 -9.17
CA ALA A 48 10.63 -0.30 -9.03
C ALA A 48 9.99 0.02 -10.38
N SER A 49 10.79 0.44 -11.37
CA SER A 49 10.30 0.77 -12.71
C SER A 49 9.78 -0.44 -13.48
N MET A 50 10.28 -1.64 -13.19
CA MET A 50 9.89 -2.89 -13.83
C MET A 50 8.59 -3.47 -13.23
N LEU A 51 8.21 -3.06 -12.04
CA LEU A 51 6.98 -3.46 -11.36
C LEU A 51 5.76 -2.60 -11.71
N SER A 52 5.88 -1.69 -12.67
CA SER A 52 4.80 -0.82 -13.13
C SER A 52 4.13 0.01 -12.02
N ILE A 53 4.89 0.34 -10.96
CA ILE A 53 4.39 1.19 -9.86
C ILE A 53 4.22 2.62 -10.39
N ASP A 54 2.98 3.15 -10.37
CA ASP A 54 2.70 4.50 -10.88
C ASP A 54 2.90 5.58 -9.79
N ARG A 55 4.13 6.07 -9.69
CA ARG A 55 4.50 7.16 -8.76
C ARG A 55 3.74 8.47 -9.00
N SER A 56 3.17 8.67 -10.20
CA SER A 56 2.32 9.82 -10.49
C SER A 56 0.96 9.69 -9.82
N SER A 57 0.38 8.49 -9.87
CA SER A 57 -0.93 8.23 -9.25
C SER A 57 -0.83 8.31 -7.74
N GLU A 58 0.24 7.81 -7.14
CA GLU A 58 0.47 7.91 -5.70
C GLU A 58 0.35 9.36 -5.18
N VAL A 59 1.08 10.30 -5.78
CA VAL A 59 1.04 11.70 -5.33
C VAL A 59 -0.30 12.38 -5.63
N LYS A 60 -0.95 12.04 -6.75
CA LYS A 60 -2.31 12.54 -7.04
C LYS A 60 -3.30 12.06 -5.97
N ILE A 61 -3.19 10.80 -5.54
CA ILE A 61 -4.04 10.22 -4.50
C ILE A 61 -3.74 10.88 -3.14
N LEU A 62 -2.46 11.00 -2.75
CA LEU A 62 -2.06 11.70 -1.54
C LEU A 62 -2.63 13.13 -1.49
N ASN A 63 -2.54 13.88 -2.59
CA ASN A 63 -3.15 15.20 -2.69
C ASN A 63 -4.68 15.15 -2.60
N ARG A 64 -5.31 14.08 -3.08
CA ARG A 64 -6.77 13.91 -3.04
C ARG A 64 -7.26 13.62 -1.63
N VAL A 65 -6.54 12.80 -0.86
CA VAL A 65 -6.89 12.45 0.53
C VAL A 65 -6.36 13.45 1.56
N LYS A 66 -5.56 14.43 1.16
CA LYS A 66 -4.96 15.44 2.05
C LYS A 66 -5.98 16.10 2.97
N HIS A 67 -7.18 16.42 2.47
CA HIS A 67 -8.24 17.06 3.26
C HIS A 67 -8.79 16.19 4.40
N LEU A 68 -8.58 14.88 4.35
CA LEU A 68 -8.95 13.95 5.42
C LEU A 68 -7.96 13.99 6.58
N GLU A 69 -6.74 14.49 6.33
CA GLU A 69 -5.63 14.48 7.28
C GLU A 69 -5.29 13.06 7.81
N LEU A 70 -5.52 12.03 6.98
CA LEU A 70 -5.28 10.62 7.29
C LEU A 70 -4.01 10.07 6.61
N ALA A 71 -3.31 10.89 5.85
CA ALA A 71 -2.07 10.56 5.15
C ALA A 71 -1.02 11.65 5.39
N PRO A 72 0.28 11.32 5.31
CA PRO A 72 1.34 12.32 5.43
C PRO A 72 1.28 13.38 4.32
N GLU A 73 1.69 14.62 4.64
CA GLU A 73 1.83 15.66 3.64
C GLU A 73 3.07 15.44 2.78
N VAL A 74 2.92 15.54 1.44
CA VAL A 74 4.04 15.46 0.51
C VAL A 74 4.82 16.78 0.55
N LEU A 75 6.11 16.71 0.89
CA LEU A 75 7.01 17.85 0.96
C LEU A 75 7.80 18.03 -0.34
N TYR A 76 8.17 16.93 -1.00
CA TYR A 76 8.90 16.96 -2.27
C TYR A 76 8.68 15.69 -3.07
N GLN A 77 8.67 15.82 -4.38
CA GLN A 77 8.62 14.70 -5.32
C GLN A 77 9.56 14.94 -6.50
N ASN A 78 10.30 13.89 -6.87
CA ASN A 78 10.97 13.80 -8.15
C ASN A 78 10.67 12.44 -8.79
N LYS A 79 9.67 12.42 -9.65
CA LYS A 79 9.20 11.20 -10.31
C LYS A 79 10.27 10.55 -11.18
N SER A 80 11.05 11.34 -11.92
CA SER A 80 12.09 10.84 -12.83
C SER A 80 13.20 10.09 -12.08
N ASN A 81 13.48 10.50 -10.85
CA ASN A 81 14.50 9.88 -10.00
C ASN A 81 13.90 8.90 -8.97
N GLY A 82 12.57 8.69 -8.98
CA GLY A 82 11.89 7.83 -8.01
C GLY A 82 12.05 8.30 -6.57
N ILE A 83 11.90 9.63 -6.32
CA ILE A 83 12.08 10.21 -5.00
C ILE A 83 10.74 10.78 -4.52
N LEU A 84 10.37 10.45 -3.28
CA LEU A 84 9.25 11.04 -2.56
C LEU A 84 9.69 11.38 -1.14
N ILE A 85 9.41 12.62 -0.71
CA ILE A 85 9.64 13.07 0.67
C ILE A 85 8.29 13.52 1.24
N TRP A 86 7.97 13.00 2.41
CA TRP A 86 6.77 13.38 3.15
C TRP A 86 7.10 13.70 4.60
N GLU A 87 6.18 14.39 5.27
CA GLU A 87 6.32 14.73 6.67
C GLU A 87 6.43 13.47 7.55
N PHE A 88 7.27 13.54 8.58
CA PHE A 88 7.33 12.49 9.58
C PHE A 88 6.11 12.56 10.50
N ILE A 89 5.30 11.50 10.53
CA ILE A 89 4.19 11.37 11.47
C ILE A 89 4.70 10.64 12.72
N PRO A 90 4.75 11.31 13.88
CA PRO A 90 5.03 10.61 15.13
C PRO A 90 3.84 9.73 15.50
N GLY A 91 4.10 8.49 15.92
CA GLY A 91 3.04 7.55 16.28
C GLY A 91 3.59 6.17 16.57
N GLU A 92 2.69 5.25 16.88
CA GLU A 92 3.01 3.85 17.08
C GLU A 92 2.16 2.97 16.15
N HIS A 93 2.67 1.80 15.80
CA HIS A 93 1.89 0.81 15.06
C HIS A 93 0.84 0.21 16.00
N PRO A 94 -0.45 0.29 15.66
CA PRO A 94 -1.51 -0.18 16.53
C PRO A 94 -1.45 -1.70 16.68
N LEU A 95 -1.76 -2.18 17.90
CA LEU A 95 -1.92 -3.59 18.21
C LEU A 95 -3.34 -3.79 18.76
N PHE A 96 -4.23 -4.39 17.98
CA PHE A 96 -5.61 -4.65 18.39
C PHE A 96 -5.71 -5.84 19.35
N ASN A 97 -5.08 -5.69 20.52
CA ASN A 97 -5.16 -6.67 21.59
C ASN A 97 -6.34 -6.33 22.52
N PRO A 98 -7.20 -7.29 22.91
CA PRO A 98 -8.31 -7.06 23.83
C PRO A 98 -7.92 -6.40 25.15
N ASP A 99 -6.68 -6.60 25.60
CA ASP A 99 -6.15 -6.02 26.84
C ASP A 99 -5.64 -4.57 26.68
N LYS A 100 -5.47 -4.08 25.46
CA LYS A 100 -5.07 -2.70 25.16
C LYS A 100 -6.22 -1.98 24.46
N LYS A 101 -6.88 -1.08 25.21
CA LYS A 101 -8.04 -0.31 24.73
C LYS A 101 -7.68 1.03 24.06
N ASP A 102 -6.42 1.25 23.72
CA ASP A 102 -5.96 2.56 23.24
C ASP A 102 -6.40 2.87 21.82
N TYR A 103 -6.82 1.85 21.07
CA TYR A 103 -7.23 1.96 19.66
C TYR A 103 -8.66 1.48 19.47
N CYS A 104 -9.47 2.29 18.81
CA CYS A 104 -10.86 1.97 18.54
C CYS A 104 -11.03 1.46 17.10
N LEU A 105 -11.41 0.19 16.94
CA LEU A 105 -11.70 -0.40 15.63
C LEU A 105 -12.82 0.33 14.89
N GLN A 106 -13.80 0.87 15.61
CA GLN A 106 -14.83 1.72 15.00
C GLN A 106 -14.23 3.00 14.41
N SER A 107 -13.20 3.60 15.04
CA SER A 107 -12.51 4.76 14.45
C SER A 107 -11.76 4.36 13.19
N LEU A 108 -11.06 3.22 13.19
CA LEU A 108 -10.40 2.69 12.00
C LEU A 108 -11.40 2.44 10.86
N GLY A 109 -12.52 1.82 11.16
CA GLY A 109 -13.60 1.60 10.17
C GLY A 109 -14.13 2.90 9.58
N ARG A 110 -14.35 3.92 10.42
CA ARG A 110 -14.83 5.24 9.97
C ARG A 110 -13.79 5.92 9.07
N GLU A 111 -12.53 5.88 9.43
CA GLU A 111 -11.45 6.51 8.67
C GLU A 111 -11.22 5.78 7.34
N LEU A 112 -11.31 4.45 7.31
CA LEU A 112 -11.28 3.68 6.07
C LEU A 112 -12.49 4.02 5.18
N SER A 113 -13.69 4.15 5.76
CA SER A 113 -14.89 4.58 5.02
C SER A 113 -14.72 5.96 4.39
N LEU A 114 -14.08 6.92 5.07
CA LEU A 114 -13.78 8.24 4.51
C LEU A 114 -12.86 8.14 3.29
N ILE A 115 -11.84 7.29 3.35
CA ILE A 115 -10.93 7.02 2.21
C ILE A 115 -11.73 6.42 1.05
N HIS A 116 -12.49 5.36 1.28
CA HIS A 116 -13.28 4.67 0.25
C HIS A 116 -14.35 5.56 -0.39
N ASN A 117 -14.89 6.53 0.35
CA ASN A 117 -15.85 7.50 -0.17
C ASN A 117 -15.20 8.73 -0.84
N THR A 118 -13.87 8.82 -0.83
CA THR A 118 -13.18 9.92 -1.52
C THR A 118 -13.35 9.77 -3.03
N PRO A 119 -13.79 10.83 -3.74
CA PRO A 119 -13.93 10.78 -5.19
C PRO A 119 -12.60 10.45 -5.88
N ILE A 120 -12.64 9.46 -6.76
CA ILE A 120 -11.47 8.95 -7.45
C ILE A 120 -11.01 9.95 -8.51
N PRO A 121 -9.69 10.21 -8.63
CA PRO A 121 -9.16 11.01 -9.75
C PRO A 121 -9.53 10.38 -11.10
N SER A 122 -9.89 11.21 -12.07
CA SER A 122 -10.39 10.78 -13.40
C SER A 122 -9.44 9.86 -14.19
N ASN A 123 -8.17 9.77 -13.79
CA ASN A 123 -7.14 8.96 -14.44
C ASN A 123 -6.55 7.92 -13.47
N CYS A 124 -7.28 7.55 -12.42
CA CYS A 124 -6.85 6.50 -11.52
C CYS A 124 -7.04 5.14 -12.20
N SER A 125 -5.95 4.38 -12.33
CA SER A 125 -5.99 3.08 -12.96
C SER A 125 -6.54 2.01 -12.00
N ASP A 126 -7.11 0.97 -12.57
CA ASP A 126 -7.31 -0.30 -11.89
C ASP A 126 -5.94 -0.95 -11.71
N VAL A 127 -5.38 -0.76 -10.51
CA VAL A 127 -4.01 -1.19 -10.18
C VAL A 127 -3.86 -2.70 -10.35
N PHE A 128 -4.89 -3.48 -9.96
CA PHE A 128 -4.82 -4.93 -10.04
C PHE A 128 -4.92 -5.48 -11.45
N SER A 129 -5.74 -4.89 -12.33
CA SER A 129 -5.77 -5.33 -13.73
C SER A 129 -4.41 -5.17 -14.38
N ASN A 130 -3.76 -4.02 -14.17
CA ASN A 130 -2.42 -3.77 -14.71
C ASN A 130 -1.36 -4.70 -14.08
N ALA A 131 -1.41 -4.92 -12.76
CA ALA A 131 -0.50 -5.82 -12.06
C ALA A 131 -0.67 -7.28 -12.52
N MET A 132 -1.92 -7.75 -12.69
CA MET A 132 -2.18 -9.10 -13.18
C MET A 132 -1.63 -9.32 -14.59
N ASP A 133 -1.75 -8.34 -15.47
CA ASP A 133 -1.16 -8.42 -16.82
C ASP A 133 0.37 -8.49 -16.77
N LEU A 134 1.01 -7.67 -15.93
CA LEU A 134 2.44 -7.70 -15.71
C LEU A 134 2.91 -9.06 -15.19
N TYR A 135 2.29 -9.56 -14.11
CA TYR A 135 2.64 -10.85 -13.52
C TYR A 135 2.40 -12.01 -14.51
N GLY A 136 1.32 -11.92 -15.31
CA GLY A 136 1.05 -12.88 -16.36
C GLY A 136 2.17 -12.94 -17.40
N ASN A 137 2.71 -11.79 -17.79
CA ASN A 137 3.81 -11.74 -18.75
C ASN A 137 5.12 -12.28 -18.15
N LEU A 138 5.41 -11.98 -16.88
CA LEU A 138 6.61 -12.46 -16.17
C LEU A 138 6.55 -13.97 -15.89
N LEU A 139 5.40 -14.49 -15.46
CA LEU A 139 5.27 -15.87 -14.98
C LEU A 139 4.81 -16.85 -16.05
N LYS A 140 4.41 -16.38 -17.23
CA LYS A 140 4.00 -17.22 -18.37
C LYS A 140 5.14 -18.15 -18.80
N LYS A 141 4.82 -19.44 -18.96
CA LYS A 141 5.77 -20.50 -19.33
C LYS A 141 6.87 -20.77 -18.28
N THR A 142 6.73 -20.28 -17.07
CA THR A 142 7.56 -20.65 -15.93
C THR A 142 6.89 -21.76 -15.12
N SER A 143 7.61 -22.34 -14.15
CA SER A 143 7.05 -23.29 -13.17
C SER A 143 5.95 -22.66 -12.29
N HIS A 144 5.84 -21.33 -12.27
CA HIS A 144 4.91 -20.55 -11.44
C HIS A 144 3.61 -20.16 -12.17
N GLU A 145 3.44 -20.56 -13.44
CA GLU A 145 2.25 -20.22 -14.23
C GLU A 145 0.92 -20.70 -13.59
N LEU A 146 0.95 -21.84 -12.91
CA LEU A 146 -0.24 -22.38 -12.24
C LEU A 146 -0.66 -21.54 -11.03
N VAL A 147 0.29 -21.03 -10.24
CA VAL A 147 0.02 -20.14 -9.11
C VAL A 147 -0.62 -18.84 -9.61
N TYR A 148 -0.07 -18.26 -10.67
CA TYR A 148 -0.64 -17.10 -11.33
C TYR A 148 -2.07 -17.34 -11.83
N LYS A 149 -2.32 -18.45 -12.54
CA LYS A 149 -3.66 -18.79 -13.05
C LYS A 149 -4.69 -18.93 -11.92
N LYS A 150 -4.29 -19.53 -10.79
CA LYS A 150 -5.16 -19.64 -9.60
C LYS A 150 -5.53 -18.26 -9.08
N ALA A 151 -4.56 -17.35 -8.90
CA ALA A 151 -4.81 -15.99 -8.41
C ALA A 151 -5.73 -15.21 -9.36
N VAL A 152 -5.53 -15.32 -10.69
CA VAL A 152 -6.40 -14.67 -11.70
C VAL A 152 -7.83 -15.21 -11.63
N SER A 153 -8.02 -16.54 -11.43
CA SER A 153 -9.35 -17.13 -11.29
C SER A 153 -10.05 -16.58 -10.06
N LEU A 154 -9.39 -16.62 -8.90
CA LEU A 154 -9.93 -16.05 -7.65
C LEU A 154 -10.32 -14.57 -7.82
N PHE A 155 -9.45 -13.76 -8.42
CA PHE A 155 -9.73 -12.34 -8.64
C PHE A 155 -10.97 -12.13 -9.51
N LYS A 156 -11.13 -12.89 -10.58
CA LYS A 156 -12.31 -12.80 -11.45
C LYS A 156 -13.59 -13.17 -10.70
N ASP A 157 -13.55 -14.25 -9.92
CA ASP A 157 -14.70 -14.72 -9.15
C ASP A 157 -15.13 -13.71 -8.08
N LEU A 158 -14.15 -13.08 -7.40
CA LEU A 158 -14.37 -12.07 -6.36
C LEU A 158 -14.89 -10.73 -6.92
N CYS A 159 -14.52 -10.40 -8.14
CA CYS A 159 -14.92 -9.14 -8.79
C CYS A 159 -16.18 -9.29 -9.66
N CYS A 160 -16.90 -10.42 -9.58
CA CYS A 160 -18.12 -10.67 -10.35
C CYS A 160 -19.35 -9.90 -9.85
N ASP A 161 -19.28 -9.28 -8.69
CA ASP A 161 -20.41 -8.48 -8.18
C ASP A 161 -20.42 -7.07 -8.81
N ASP A 162 -21.63 -6.48 -8.86
CA ASP A 162 -21.84 -5.14 -9.42
C ASP A 162 -21.43 -4.00 -8.46
N ARG A 163 -20.67 -4.29 -7.41
CA ARG A 163 -20.24 -3.27 -6.45
C ARG A 163 -19.32 -2.24 -7.12
N LYS A 164 -19.62 -1.00 -6.80
CA LYS A 164 -18.78 0.11 -7.25
C LYS A 164 -17.39 0.01 -6.60
N LYS A 165 -16.36 0.03 -7.44
CA LYS A 165 -14.99 0.18 -6.98
C LYS A 165 -14.80 1.51 -6.24
N VAL A 166 -13.98 1.49 -5.21
CA VAL A 166 -13.67 2.62 -4.34
C VAL A 166 -12.20 3.02 -4.48
N LEU A 167 -11.83 4.18 -3.94
CA LEU A 167 -10.43 4.49 -3.71
C LEU A 167 -9.94 3.60 -2.56
N SER A 168 -9.10 2.64 -2.88
CA SER A 168 -8.56 1.64 -1.96
C SER A 168 -7.08 1.90 -1.72
N HIS A 169 -6.60 1.62 -0.53
CA HIS A 169 -5.16 1.72 -0.21
C HIS A 169 -4.36 0.59 -0.83
N ASN A 170 -4.96 -0.60 -0.88
CA ASN A 170 -4.42 -1.82 -1.50
C ASN A 170 -3.17 -2.43 -0.83
N ASP A 171 -2.68 -1.87 0.28
CA ASP A 171 -1.55 -2.41 1.03
C ASP A 171 -1.69 -2.14 2.54
N LEU A 172 -2.85 -2.46 3.12
CA LEU A 172 -3.09 -2.28 4.56
C LEU A 172 -2.47 -3.42 5.36
N ASN A 173 -1.27 -3.17 5.82
CA ASN A 173 -0.51 -4.04 6.73
C ASN A 173 -0.08 -3.27 7.99
N PRO A 174 0.42 -3.94 9.05
CA PRO A 174 0.80 -3.26 10.30
C PRO A 174 1.86 -2.17 10.13
N GLY A 175 2.74 -2.28 9.13
CA GLY A 175 3.77 -1.27 8.85
C GLY A 175 3.21 0.02 8.23
N ASN A 176 2.05 -0.07 7.59
CA ASN A 176 1.42 1.03 6.86
C ASN A 176 0.31 1.73 7.65
N LEU A 177 0.14 1.39 8.92
CA LEU A 177 -0.83 2.03 9.80
C LEU A 177 -0.14 2.56 11.05
N LEU A 178 -0.35 3.85 11.37
CA LEU A 178 0.12 4.48 12.60
C LEU A 178 -1.05 5.02 13.41
N TRP A 179 -0.88 5.03 14.73
CA TRP A 179 -1.78 5.67 15.67
C TRP A 179 -1.12 6.88 16.34
N ASN A 180 -1.75 8.04 16.19
CA ASN A 180 -1.43 9.24 16.96
C ASN A 180 -2.74 10.05 17.14
N LYS A 181 -3.53 9.69 18.16
CA LYS A 181 -4.89 10.21 18.44
C LYS A 181 -5.92 9.92 17.34
N LYS A 182 -5.50 9.57 16.13
CA LYS A 182 -6.24 9.07 14.98
C LYS A 182 -5.35 8.12 14.20
N PHE A 183 -5.91 7.37 13.27
CA PHE A 183 -5.10 6.54 12.38
C PHE A 183 -4.53 7.38 11.24
N TYR A 184 -3.29 7.05 10.86
CA TYR A 184 -2.63 7.54 9.66
C TYR A 184 -2.31 6.35 8.77
N PHE A 185 -2.59 6.48 7.49
CA PHE A 185 -2.32 5.48 6.47
C PHE A 185 -1.07 5.90 5.70
N LEU A 186 -0.08 5.02 5.68
CA LEU A 186 1.24 5.26 5.08
C LEU A 186 1.41 4.40 3.83
N ASP A 187 2.35 4.80 2.96
CA ASP A 187 2.78 4.04 1.78
C ASP A 187 1.65 3.75 0.77
N TRP A 188 1.23 4.80 0.09
CA TRP A 188 0.12 4.79 -0.86
C TRP A 188 0.51 4.35 -2.28
N GLU A 189 1.64 3.66 -2.44
CA GLU A 189 2.20 3.30 -3.75
C GLU A 189 1.32 2.37 -4.59
N TYR A 190 0.49 1.56 -3.93
CA TYR A 190 -0.48 0.66 -4.56
C TYR A 190 -1.91 1.20 -4.54
N ALA A 191 -2.12 2.41 -4.02
CA ALA A 191 -3.47 2.95 -3.93
C ALA A 191 -4.11 3.17 -5.31
N GLY A 192 -5.39 2.86 -5.40
CA GLY A 192 -6.13 2.96 -6.66
C GLY A 192 -7.54 2.41 -6.57
N LEU A 193 -8.15 2.18 -7.73
CA LEU A 193 -9.48 1.59 -7.83
C LEU A 193 -9.48 0.11 -7.46
N ASN A 194 -10.29 -0.25 -6.47
CA ASN A 194 -10.48 -1.65 -6.10
C ASN A 194 -11.85 -1.91 -5.45
N HIS A 195 -12.16 -3.19 -5.24
CA HIS A 195 -13.29 -3.61 -4.44
C HIS A 195 -13.05 -3.31 -2.95
N PRO A 196 -14.02 -2.73 -2.20
CA PRO A 196 -13.81 -2.32 -0.81
C PRO A 196 -13.43 -3.48 0.13
N CYS A 197 -13.88 -4.71 -0.14
CA CYS A 197 -13.50 -5.87 0.66
C CYS A 197 -11.99 -6.14 0.66
N PHE A 198 -11.23 -5.69 -0.33
CA PHE A 198 -9.79 -5.93 -0.36
C PHE A 198 -9.08 -5.29 0.85
N ASP A 199 -9.32 -4.01 1.10
CA ASP A 199 -8.72 -3.32 2.25
C ASP A 199 -9.26 -3.86 3.58
N ILE A 200 -10.55 -4.17 3.65
CA ILE A 200 -11.17 -4.77 4.84
C ILE A 200 -10.54 -6.14 5.15
N ALA A 201 -10.44 -7.02 4.15
CA ALA A 201 -9.83 -8.33 4.30
C ALA A 201 -8.33 -8.23 4.64
N SER A 202 -7.63 -7.24 4.07
CA SER A 202 -6.23 -6.95 4.41
C SER A 202 -6.08 -6.62 5.89
N LEU A 203 -6.91 -5.76 6.46
CA LEU A 203 -6.90 -5.44 7.89
C LEU A 203 -7.25 -6.65 8.76
N VAL A 204 -8.32 -7.38 8.40
CA VAL A 204 -8.74 -8.59 9.15
C VAL A 204 -7.61 -9.61 9.20
N ASN A 205 -6.97 -9.88 8.08
CA ASN A 205 -5.85 -10.83 7.98
C ASN A 205 -4.59 -10.33 8.71
N ALA A 206 -4.20 -9.08 8.49
CA ALA A 206 -2.98 -8.49 9.02
C ALA A 206 -2.97 -8.41 10.55
N TYR A 207 -4.12 -8.10 11.14
CA TYR A 207 -4.29 -7.98 12.58
C TYR A 207 -4.93 -9.21 13.23
N LYS A 208 -5.28 -10.24 12.45
CA LYS A 208 -5.95 -11.47 12.91
C LYS A 208 -7.20 -11.14 13.73
N LEU A 209 -8.03 -10.24 13.22
CA LEU A 209 -9.22 -9.79 13.93
C LEU A 209 -10.21 -10.95 14.10
N ASP A 210 -10.68 -11.12 15.33
CA ASP A 210 -11.76 -12.06 15.63
C ASP A 210 -13.14 -11.54 15.17
N PRO A 211 -14.19 -12.36 15.15
CA PRO A 211 -15.51 -11.94 14.67
C PRO A 211 -16.11 -10.74 15.42
N ALA A 212 -15.81 -10.58 16.70
CA ALA A 212 -16.30 -9.43 17.48
C ALA A 212 -15.56 -8.14 17.06
N GLN A 213 -14.26 -8.24 16.83
CA GLN A 213 -13.44 -7.15 16.33
C GLN A 213 -13.80 -6.75 14.89
N VAL A 214 -14.12 -7.72 14.03
CA VAL A 214 -14.64 -7.47 12.67
C VAL A 214 -15.98 -6.73 12.75
N HIS A 215 -16.84 -7.11 13.69
CA HIS A 215 -18.11 -6.39 13.92
C HIS A 215 -17.88 -4.94 14.36
N GLU A 216 -16.96 -4.68 15.30
CA GLU A 216 -16.58 -3.32 15.70
C GLU A 216 -16.08 -2.48 14.52
N LEU A 217 -15.21 -3.06 13.66
CA LEU A 217 -14.74 -2.41 12.44
C LEU A 217 -15.92 -2.07 11.51
N SER A 218 -16.89 -2.98 11.36
CA SER A 218 -18.06 -2.80 10.49
C SER A 218 -18.97 -1.67 10.96
N ILE A 219 -19.20 -1.54 12.26
CA ILE A 219 -19.99 -0.44 12.84
C ILE A 219 -19.36 0.91 12.46
N GLY A 220 -18.04 1.02 12.60
CA GLY A 220 -17.33 2.24 12.23
C GLY A 220 -17.37 2.55 10.73
N TYR A 221 -17.28 1.53 9.91
CA TYR A 221 -17.27 1.67 8.45
C TYR A 221 -18.60 2.18 7.87
N GLY A 222 -19.69 2.05 8.60
CA GLY A 222 -21.01 2.54 8.18
C GLY A 222 -22.05 1.45 8.03
N GLY A 223 -21.76 0.24 8.53
CA GLY A 223 -22.74 -0.83 8.73
C GLY A 223 -23.18 -1.58 7.48
N ASP A 224 -22.46 -1.51 6.36
CA ASP A 224 -22.72 -2.39 5.22
C ASP A 224 -22.28 -3.82 5.57
N GLN A 225 -23.19 -4.56 6.18
CA GLN A 225 -22.96 -5.91 6.71
C GLN A 225 -22.49 -6.90 5.64
N GLU A 226 -22.86 -6.71 4.38
CA GLU A 226 -22.45 -7.61 3.29
C GLU A 226 -20.95 -7.57 3.02
N LEU A 227 -20.29 -6.43 3.28
CA LEU A 227 -18.83 -6.31 3.14
C LEU A 227 -18.07 -7.06 4.25
N PHE A 228 -18.73 -7.35 5.37
CA PHE A 228 -18.13 -7.94 6.57
C PHE A 228 -18.58 -9.38 6.83
N VAL A 229 -19.17 -10.03 5.83
CA VAL A 229 -19.46 -11.46 5.88
C VAL A 229 -18.15 -12.24 5.91
N ILE A 230 -17.96 -13.05 6.95
CA ILE A 230 -16.66 -13.72 7.26
C ILE A 230 -16.24 -14.63 6.12
N GLU A 231 -17.17 -15.41 5.53
CA GLU A 231 -16.88 -16.31 4.41
C GLU A 231 -16.34 -15.51 3.22
N ARG A 232 -16.96 -14.39 2.89
CA ARG A 232 -16.51 -13.49 1.82
C ARG A 232 -15.15 -12.88 2.12
N LEU A 233 -14.90 -12.47 3.35
CA LEU A 233 -13.59 -11.94 3.76
C LEU A 233 -12.50 -13.02 3.67
N ASN A 234 -12.82 -14.28 4.00
CA ASN A 234 -11.88 -15.39 3.85
C ASN A 234 -11.49 -15.64 2.39
N ASP A 235 -12.44 -15.54 1.46
CA ASP A 235 -12.15 -15.65 0.03
C ASP A 235 -11.19 -14.53 -0.45
N TRP A 236 -11.42 -13.31 0.00
CA TRP A 236 -10.50 -12.19 -0.26
C TRP A 236 -9.12 -12.39 0.39
N ILE A 237 -9.06 -12.94 1.60
CA ILE A 237 -7.80 -13.28 2.29
C ILE A 237 -7.03 -14.34 1.49
N GLU A 238 -7.70 -15.36 0.94
CA GLU A 238 -7.05 -16.35 0.07
C GLU A 238 -6.45 -15.69 -1.18
N PHE A 239 -7.19 -14.76 -1.79
CA PHE A 239 -6.68 -13.99 -2.92
C PHE A 239 -5.46 -13.13 -2.53
N ILE A 240 -5.51 -12.43 -1.39
CA ILE A 240 -4.39 -11.61 -0.88
C ILE A 240 -3.13 -12.48 -0.68
N HIS A 241 -3.27 -13.68 -0.13
CA HIS A 241 -2.14 -14.60 0.03
C HIS A 241 -1.56 -15.01 -1.33
N SER A 242 -2.43 -15.37 -2.29
CA SER A 242 -2.00 -15.70 -3.65
C SER A 242 -1.34 -14.54 -4.37
N LEU A 243 -1.88 -13.32 -4.21
CA LEU A 243 -1.30 -12.09 -4.76
C LEU A 243 0.09 -11.82 -4.19
N ASN A 244 0.26 -11.94 -2.88
CA ASN A 244 1.55 -11.76 -2.21
C ASN A 244 2.59 -12.80 -2.66
N GLU A 245 2.16 -14.02 -2.94
CA GLU A 245 3.04 -15.07 -3.46
C GLU A 245 3.52 -14.72 -4.89
N ILE A 246 2.60 -14.41 -5.81
CA ILE A 246 2.97 -14.05 -7.18
C ILE A 246 3.79 -12.76 -7.25
N TRP A 247 3.52 -11.79 -6.37
CA TRP A 247 4.32 -10.57 -6.24
C TRP A 247 5.77 -10.89 -5.86
N LYS A 248 5.99 -11.71 -4.81
CA LYS A 248 7.33 -12.14 -4.38
C LYS A 248 8.09 -12.86 -5.48
N ILE A 249 7.42 -13.78 -6.18
CA ILE A 249 8.02 -14.52 -7.29
C ILE A 249 8.40 -13.54 -8.42
N SER A 250 7.51 -12.62 -8.76
CA SER A 250 7.74 -11.63 -9.82
C SER A 250 8.90 -10.69 -9.48
N VAL A 251 9.02 -10.26 -8.22
CA VAL A 251 10.17 -9.47 -7.75
C VAL A 251 11.46 -10.25 -7.91
N ASN A 252 11.50 -11.53 -7.53
CA ASN A 252 12.69 -12.37 -7.67
C ASN A 252 13.10 -12.54 -9.14
N VAL A 253 12.13 -12.79 -10.04
CA VAL A 253 12.38 -12.88 -11.49
C VAL A 253 13.01 -11.58 -12.01
N ILE A 254 12.46 -10.43 -11.62
CA ILE A 254 13.00 -9.13 -12.02
C ILE A 254 14.41 -8.92 -11.50
N LEU A 255 14.68 -9.29 -10.24
CA LEU A 255 16.00 -9.12 -9.64
C LEU A 255 17.07 -10.01 -10.30
N GLU A 256 16.69 -11.21 -10.76
CA GLU A 256 17.58 -12.10 -11.50
C GLU A 256 17.92 -11.56 -12.91
N GLU A 257 17.02 -10.77 -13.51
CA GLU A 257 17.25 -10.15 -14.83
C GLU A 257 18.04 -8.84 -14.75
N LEU A 258 18.10 -8.21 -13.58
CA LEU A 258 18.88 -6.99 -13.40
C LEU A 258 20.39 -7.29 -13.40
N PRO A 259 21.20 -6.51 -14.13
CA PRO A 259 22.65 -6.64 -14.03
C PRO A 259 23.07 -6.40 -12.58
N ALA A 260 24.00 -7.24 -12.09
CA ALA A 260 24.58 -7.05 -10.77
C ALA A 260 25.06 -5.59 -10.65
N GLU A 261 24.47 -4.83 -9.71
CA GLU A 261 24.94 -3.47 -9.47
C GLU A 261 26.44 -3.56 -9.10
N SER A 262 27.29 -3.01 -9.97
CA SER A 262 28.71 -2.90 -9.68
C SER A 262 28.90 -1.98 -8.47
N ASP A 263 29.44 -2.55 -7.41
CA ASP A 263 29.77 -1.90 -6.12
C ASP A 263 30.51 -0.55 -6.27
#